data_133b0976b075eb89f811d7a7b498dfb6
#
_entry.id   133b0976b075eb89f811d7a7b498dfb6
#
_cell.length_a   1.000
_cell.length_b   1.000
_cell.length_c   1.000
_cell.angle_alpha   90.00
_cell.angle_beta   90.00
_cell.angle_gamma   90.00
#
_symmetry.space_group_name_H-M   'P 1'
#
loop_
_entity.id
_entity.type
_entity.pdbx_description
1 polymer ?
#
loop_
_entity_poly.entity_id
_entity_poly.type
_entity_poly.pdbx_seq_one_letter_code
_entity_poly.pdbx_strand_id
1 'polypeptide(L)'
;MLVSIFLLLFLLPSSFIAIDRAFYTQLLTSAEQKMEVHMYAILSELSVTEDKVELLNNALTPDFYRPDSGLSAYITHEQDLVWQSDSSLNQHFIPPIEALPPGEHLFRQIIQPSGSFWVLSISLLFDAEEYTRPLTVHIVQTNERLIAP
;
A
#
# COMPACT_ATOMS: atom_id res chain seq x y z
N MET A 1 -21.72 36.53 30.44
CA MET A 1 -22.55 35.99 29.35
C MET A 1 -21.88 36.05 27.98
N LEU A 2 -21.37 37.20 27.56
CA LEU A 2 -20.67 37.35 26.27
C LEU A 2 -19.43 36.47 26.14
N VAL A 3 -18.64 36.30 27.20
CA VAL A 3 -17.44 35.48 27.23
C VAL A 3 -17.77 33.99 27.05
N SER A 4 -18.88 33.51 27.64
CA SER A 4 -19.31 32.13 27.53
C SER A 4 -19.79 31.80 26.11
N ILE A 5 -20.43 32.71 25.44
CA ILE A 5 -20.89 32.57 24.07
C ILE A 5 -19.69 32.57 23.12
N PHE A 6 -18.71 33.42 23.35
CA PHE A 6 -17.46 33.42 22.58
C PHE A 6 -16.66 32.14 22.76
N LEU A 7 -16.57 31.62 23.98
CA LEU A 7 -15.91 30.34 24.28
C LEU A 7 -16.59 29.17 23.57
N LEU A 8 -17.92 29.16 23.58
CA LEU A 8 -18.70 28.12 22.89
C LEU A 8 -18.53 28.19 21.37
N LEU A 9 -18.50 29.41 20.83
CA LEU A 9 -18.35 29.65 19.41
C LEU A 9 -16.96 29.20 18.86
N PHE A 10 -15.94 29.29 19.71
CA PHE A 10 -14.57 28.86 19.35
C PHE A 10 -14.29 27.38 19.65
N LEU A 11 -14.83 26.86 20.76
CA LEU A 11 -14.59 25.48 21.20
C LEU A 11 -15.27 24.45 20.30
N LEU A 12 -16.48 24.72 19.81
CA LEU A 12 -17.22 23.78 18.97
C LEU A 12 -16.53 23.53 17.63
N PRO A 13 -16.17 24.53 16.81
CA PRO A 13 -15.50 24.24 15.54
C PRO A 13 -14.08 23.68 15.71
N SER A 14 -13.35 24.09 16.74
CA SER A 14 -12.01 23.54 16.98
C SER A 14 -12.05 22.07 17.39
N SER A 15 -13.05 21.68 18.19
CA SER A 15 -13.28 20.27 18.54
C SER A 15 -13.66 19.44 17.33
N PHE A 16 -14.45 19.98 16.44
CA PHE A 16 -14.87 19.29 15.22
C PHE A 16 -13.68 19.02 14.30
N ILE A 17 -12.80 20.00 14.11
CA ILE A 17 -11.60 19.86 13.29
C ILE A 17 -10.64 18.84 13.91
N ALA A 18 -10.48 18.82 15.23
CA ALA A 18 -9.61 17.88 15.93
C ALA A 18 -10.11 16.44 15.80
N ILE A 19 -11.43 16.23 15.92
CA ILE A 19 -12.04 14.91 15.76
C ILE A 19 -11.90 14.41 14.31
N ASP A 20 -12.13 15.28 13.35
CA ASP A 20 -12.03 14.92 11.93
C ASP A 20 -10.59 14.52 11.56
N ARG A 21 -9.60 15.26 12.04
CA ARG A 21 -8.18 14.92 11.84
C ARG A 21 -7.79 13.62 12.52
N ALA A 22 -8.24 13.39 13.75
CA ALA A 22 -7.97 12.16 14.48
C ALA A 22 -8.58 10.96 13.78
N PHE A 23 -9.80 11.10 13.28
CA PHE A 23 -10.49 10.05 12.52
C PHE A 23 -9.77 9.74 11.22
N TYR A 24 -9.35 10.74 10.46
CA TYR A 24 -8.60 10.57 9.22
C TYR A 24 -7.26 9.87 9.46
N THR A 25 -6.51 10.28 10.47
CA THR A 25 -5.24 9.65 10.86
C THR A 25 -5.45 8.18 11.25
N GLN A 26 -6.52 7.89 11.97
CA GLN A 26 -6.84 6.53 12.38
C GLN A 26 -7.21 5.64 11.17
N LEU A 27 -7.94 6.19 10.20
CA LEU A 27 -8.24 5.49 8.95
C LEU A 27 -6.99 5.13 8.17
N LEU A 28 -6.05 6.07 8.06
CA LEU A 28 -4.79 5.84 7.37
C LEU A 28 -3.93 4.79 8.08
N THR A 29 -3.84 4.86 9.40
CA THR A 29 -3.10 3.88 10.20
C THR A 29 -3.69 2.49 10.05
N SER A 30 -5.02 2.38 10.08
CA SER A 30 -5.73 1.11 9.89
C SER A 30 -5.51 0.55 8.48
N ALA A 31 -5.52 1.40 7.46
CA ALA A 31 -5.25 1.00 6.08
C ALA A 31 -3.82 0.51 5.91
N GLU A 32 -2.85 1.22 6.47
CA GLU A 32 -1.45 0.83 6.46
C GLU A 32 -1.25 -0.54 7.11
N GLN A 33 -1.85 -0.77 8.28
CA GLN A 33 -1.78 -2.06 8.97
C GLN A 33 -2.37 -3.20 8.14
N LYS A 34 -3.49 -2.99 7.47
CA LYS A 34 -4.07 -3.98 6.57
C LYS A 34 -3.16 -4.29 5.39
N MET A 35 -2.55 -3.27 4.83
CA MET A 35 -1.61 -3.43 3.73
C MET A 35 -0.34 -4.15 4.18
N GLU A 36 0.13 -3.92 5.40
CA GLU A 36 1.23 -4.68 6.00
C GLU A 36 0.91 -6.17 6.12
N VAL A 37 -0.29 -6.52 6.54
CA VAL A 37 -0.73 -7.92 6.62
C VAL A 37 -0.66 -8.57 5.24
N HIS A 38 -1.15 -7.89 4.21
CA HIS A 38 -1.05 -8.37 2.83
C HIS A 38 0.40 -8.49 2.35
N MET A 39 1.23 -7.54 2.74
CA MET A 39 2.67 -7.56 2.43
C MET A 39 3.34 -8.81 3.01
N TYR A 40 3.12 -9.10 4.28
CA TYR A 40 3.68 -10.28 4.93
C TYR A 40 3.15 -11.58 4.33
N ALA A 41 1.89 -11.62 3.93
CA ALA A 41 1.31 -12.78 3.25
C ALA A 41 2.04 -13.05 1.91
N ILE A 42 2.29 -12.02 1.14
CA ILE A 42 3.03 -12.14 -0.13
C ILE A 42 4.46 -12.58 0.14
N LEU A 43 5.14 -11.97 1.10
CA LEU A 43 6.53 -12.31 1.42
C LEU A 43 6.69 -13.75 1.89
N SER A 44 5.71 -14.29 2.63
CA SER A 44 5.76 -15.67 3.11
C SER A 44 5.60 -16.70 1.98
N GLU A 45 4.93 -16.33 0.90
CA GLU A 45 4.69 -17.21 -0.25
C GLU A 45 5.68 -16.98 -1.40
N LEU A 46 6.55 -16.00 -1.27
CA LEU A 46 7.46 -15.58 -2.33
C LEU A 46 8.60 -16.57 -2.51
N SER A 47 8.79 -17.05 -3.74
CA SER A 47 9.94 -17.84 -4.16
C SER A 47 10.75 -17.05 -5.18
N VAL A 48 12.00 -16.80 -4.87
CA VAL A 48 12.91 -16.05 -5.75
C VAL A 48 13.99 -17.02 -6.24
N THR A 49 14.02 -17.22 -7.56
CA THR A 49 15.08 -17.98 -8.23
C THR A 49 15.84 -17.06 -9.17
N GLU A 50 16.92 -17.56 -9.76
CA GLU A 50 17.75 -16.76 -10.68
C GLU A 50 16.94 -16.15 -11.83
N ASP A 51 16.00 -16.91 -12.37
CA ASP A 51 15.23 -16.53 -13.57
C ASP A 51 13.80 -16.08 -13.27
N LYS A 52 13.28 -16.37 -12.07
CA LYS A 52 11.85 -16.18 -11.78
C LYS A 52 11.58 -15.68 -10.36
N VAL A 53 10.55 -14.86 -10.27
CA VAL A 53 9.88 -14.52 -9.01
C VAL A 53 8.47 -15.07 -9.07
N GLU A 54 8.15 -16.00 -8.18
CA GLU A 54 6.86 -16.69 -8.14
C GLU A 54 6.29 -16.74 -6.72
N LEU A 55 4.97 -16.82 -6.64
CA LEU A 55 4.29 -17.17 -5.40
C LEU A 55 4.01 -18.66 -5.39
N LEU A 56 4.46 -19.36 -4.32
CA LEU A 56 4.42 -20.81 -4.23
C LEU A 56 3.01 -21.37 -4.08
N ASN A 57 2.12 -20.67 -3.40
CA ASN A 57 0.76 -21.12 -3.12
C ASN A 57 -0.25 -20.02 -3.42
N ASN A 58 -1.46 -20.42 -3.80
CA ASN A 58 -2.58 -19.49 -3.99
C ASN A 58 -3.25 -19.14 -2.66
N ALA A 59 -2.46 -18.79 -1.66
CA ALA A 59 -2.94 -18.50 -0.30
C ALA A 59 -3.25 -17.03 -0.05
N LEU A 60 -3.16 -16.19 -1.07
CA LEU A 60 -3.48 -14.77 -0.95
C LEU A 60 -4.98 -14.54 -0.83
N THR A 61 -5.33 -13.42 -0.22
CA THR A 61 -6.72 -12.91 -0.18
C THR A 61 -7.33 -12.91 -1.59
N PRO A 62 -8.60 -13.32 -1.75
CA PRO A 62 -9.25 -13.38 -3.07
C PRO A 62 -9.21 -12.07 -3.85
N ASP A 63 -9.11 -10.93 -3.18
CA ASP A 63 -9.03 -9.62 -3.82
C ASP A 63 -7.82 -9.47 -4.75
N PHE A 64 -6.73 -10.19 -4.50
CA PHE A 64 -5.57 -10.19 -5.39
C PHE A 64 -5.80 -10.94 -6.71
N TYR A 65 -6.84 -11.75 -6.79
CA TYR A 65 -7.17 -12.53 -7.98
C TYR A 65 -8.34 -11.94 -8.78
N ARG A 66 -9.09 -11.02 -8.17
CA ARG A 66 -10.26 -10.43 -8.83
C ARG A 66 -9.92 -9.11 -9.51
N PRO A 67 -10.13 -8.99 -10.82
CA PRO A 67 -10.10 -7.69 -11.48
C PRO A 67 -11.08 -6.72 -10.79
N ASP A 68 -10.73 -5.45 -10.74
CA ASP A 68 -11.54 -4.37 -10.17
C ASP A 68 -11.79 -4.47 -8.65
N SER A 69 -11.02 -5.29 -7.95
CA SER A 69 -11.10 -5.36 -6.48
C SER A 69 -10.58 -4.09 -5.79
N GLY A 70 -9.73 -3.32 -6.47
CA GLY A 70 -9.08 -2.14 -5.92
C GLY A 70 -7.83 -2.44 -5.11
N LEU A 71 -7.49 -3.71 -4.91
CA LEU A 71 -6.28 -4.15 -4.20
C LEU A 71 -5.37 -4.91 -5.16
N SER A 72 -4.13 -4.48 -5.29
CA SER A 72 -3.16 -5.08 -6.21
C SER A 72 -1.78 -5.14 -5.58
N ALA A 73 -0.94 -6.01 -6.11
CA ALA A 73 0.45 -6.13 -5.69
C ALA A 73 1.37 -6.18 -6.90
N TYR A 74 2.53 -5.57 -6.75
CA TYR A 74 3.57 -5.51 -7.77
C TYR A 74 4.92 -5.80 -7.13
N ILE A 75 5.77 -6.53 -7.82
CA ILE A 75 7.15 -6.75 -7.42
C ILE A 75 8.06 -6.25 -8.52
N THR A 76 8.98 -5.36 -8.16
CA THR A 76 9.94 -4.78 -9.09
C THR A 76 11.37 -5.17 -8.69
N HIS A 77 12.21 -5.35 -9.69
CA HIS A 77 13.65 -5.54 -9.54
C HIS A 77 14.35 -4.45 -10.35
N GLU A 78 15.05 -3.56 -9.64
CA GLU A 78 15.59 -2.35 -10.23
C GLU A 78 14.48 -1.52 -10.90
N GLN A 79 14.43 -1.46 -12.22
CA GLN A 79 13.41 -0.72 -12.96
C GLN A 79 12.40 -1.63 -13.65
N ASP A 80 12.53 -2.94 -13.48
CA ASP A 80 11.72 -3.92 -14.18
C ASP A 80 10.63 -4.50 -13.28
N LEU A 81 9.43 -4.61 -13.83
CA LEU A 81 8.33 -5.32 -13.18
C LEU A 81 8.54 -6.82 -13.37
N VAL A 82 8.73 -7.56 -12.27
CA VAL A 82 9.01 -9.00 -12.33
C VAL A 82 7.81 -9.85 -11.96
N TRP A 83 6.84 -9.27 -11.25
CA TRP A 83 5.58 -9.95 -10.90
C TRP A 83 4.48 -8.94 -10.62
N GLN A 84 3.25 -9.30 -10.93
CA GLN A 84 2.06 -8.53 -10.57
C GLN A 84 0.90 -9.47 -10.27
N SER A 85 -0.01 -9.04 -9.40
CA SER A 85 -1.22 -9.80 -9.08
C SER A 85 -2.21 -9.78 -10.26
N ASP A 86 -3.07 -10.80 -10.35
CA ASP A 86 -4.10 -10.88 -11.39
C ASP A 86 -5.07 -9.69 -11.32
N SER A 87 -5.34 -9.18 -10.12
CA SER A 87 -6.17 -8.01 -9.92
C SER A 87 -5.64 -6.74 -10.58
N SER A 88 -4.34 -6.68 -10.87
CA SER A 88 -3.70 -5.51 -11.47
C SER A 88 -3.95 -5.37 -12.97
N LEU A 89 -4.45 -6.40 -13.64
CA LEU A 89 -4.57 -6.43 -15.11
C LEU A 89 -5.41 -5.28 -15.68
N ASN A 90 -6.45 -4.86 -14.95
CA ASN A 90 -7.30 -3.74 -15.35
C ASN A 90 -6.99 -2.44 -14.59
N GLN A 91 -5.98 -2.46 -13.76
CA GLN A 91 -5.56 -1.29 -12.99
C GLN A 91 -4.40 -0.61 -13.71
N HIS A 92 -4.63 0.54 -14.28
CA HIS A 92 -3.60 1.29 -15.01
C HIS A 92 -2.65 2.03 -14.06
N PHE A 93 -2.10 1.30 -13.10
CA PHE A 93 -1.13 1.82 -12.14
C PHE A 93 0.28 1.51 -12.62
N ILE A 94 1.16 2.49 -12.55
CA ILE A 94 2.57 2.34 -12.89
C ILE A 94 3.36 2.32 -11.57
N PRO A 95 3.99 1.18 -11.21
CA PRO A 95 4.79 1.12 -9.99
C PRO A 95 5.93 2.13 -10.01
N PRO A 96 6.24 2.76 -8.85
CA PRO A 96 7.37 3.66 -8.78
C PRO A 96 8.69 2.91 -8.98
N ILE A 97 9.59 3.52 -9.72
CA ILE A 97 10.91 2.96 -10.03
C ILE A 97 12.01 3.47 -9.10
N GLU A 98 11.64 4.28 -8.10
CA GLU A 98 12.60 4.79 -7.12
C GLU A 98 13.17 3.65 -6.29
N ALA A 99 14.49 3.66 -6.13
CA ALA A 99 15.17 2.67 -5.30
C ALA A 99 14.99 3.02 -3.82
N LEU A 100 14.37 2.12 -3.06
CA LEU A 100 14.35 2.18 -1.61
C LEU A 100 15.56 1.40 -1.08
N PRO A 101 16.24 1.90 -0.04
CA PRO A 101 17.26 1.12 0.64
C PRO A 101 16.69 -0.18 1.21
N PRO A 102 17.43 -1.29 1.16
CA PRO A 102 16.94 -2.57 1.68
C PRO A 102 16.52 -2.48 3.14
N GLY A 103 15.38 -3.06 3.47
CA GLY A 103 14.79 -3.05 4.80
C GLY A 103 13.93 -1.83 5.11
N GLU A 104 13.90 -0.84 4.26
CA GLU A 104 13.03 0.32 4.43
C GLU A 104 11.64 0.07 3.85
N HIS A 105 10.64 0.68 4.47
CA HIS A 105 9.27 0.68 3.98
C HIS A 105 8.77 2.12 3.84
N LEU A 106 7.87 2.33 2.90
CA LEU A 106 7.30 3.63 2.61
C LEU A 106 5.81 3.48 2.33
N PHE A 107 4.98 4.20 3.09
CA PHE A 107 3.55 4.30 2.87
C PHE A 107 3.22 5.70 2.38
N ARG A 108 2.63 5.80 1.18
CA ARG A 108 2.34 7.11 0.55
C ARG A 108 1.15 7.04 -0.38
N GLN A 109 0.57 8.20 -0.65
CA GLN A 109 -0.41 8.37 -1.71
C GLN A 109 0.28 8.73 -3.01
N ILE A 110 -0.07 8.03 -4.08
CA ILE A 110 0.42 8.31 -5.43
C ILE A 110 -0.76 8.69 -6.32
N ILE A 111 -0.66 9.85 -6.95
CA ILE A 111 -1.68 10.35 -7.88
C ILE A 111 -1.15 10.21 -9.30
N GLN A 112 -1.88 9.46 -10.11
CA GLN A 112 -1.56 9.23 -11.51
C GLN A 112 -2.77 9.59 -12.39
N PRO A 113 -2.60 9.69 -13.73
CA PRO A 113 -3.74 9.96 -14.62
C PRO A 113 -4.88 8.95 -14.49
N SER A 114 -4.57 7.70 -14.12
CA SER A 114 -5.55 6.64 -13.91
C SER A 114 -6.30 6.74 -12.59
N GLY A 115 -5.85 7.54 -11.64
CA GLY A 115 -6.49 7.72 -10.35
C GLY A 115 -5.52 7.93 -9.19
N SER A 116 -6.06 7.96 -8.00
CA SER A 116 -5.32 8.12 -6.74
C SER A 116 -5.20 6.77 -6.03
N PHE A 117 -4.00 6.46 -5.58
CA PHE A 117 -3.67 5.17 -4.99
C PHE A 117 -2.91 5.34 -3.68
N TRP A 118 -3.20 4.46 -2.71
CA TRP A 118 -2.38 4.29 -1.52
C TRP A 118 -1.41 3.13 -1.76
N VAL A 119 -0.14 3.36 -1.52
CA VAL A 119 0.92 2.41 -1.84
C VAL A 119 1.81 2.18 -0.62
N LEU A 120 1.91 0.92 -0.21
CA LEU A 120 2.91 0.47 0.75
C LEU A 120 4.02 -0.24 -0.01
N SER A 121 5.23 0.27 0.08
CA SER A 121 6.41 -0.30 -0.57
C SER A 121 7.42 -0.76 0.47
N ILE A 122 7.99 -1.92 0.27
CA ILE A 122 9.08 -2.44 1.08
C ILE A 122 10.17 -2.97 0.16
N SER A 123 11.42 -2.66 0.48
CA SER A 123 12.58 -3.16 -0.25
C SER A 123 13.29 -4.22 0.58
N LEU A 124 13.59 -5.35 -0.04
CA LEU A 124 14.22 -6.50 0.60
C LEU A 124 15.35 -7.04 -0.25
N LEU A 125 16.36 -7.59 0.43
CA LEU A 125 17.40 -8.38 -0.21
C LEU A 125 17.07 -9.86 -0.07
N PHE A 126 16.94 -10.55 -1.18
CA PHE A 126 16.80 -12.00 -1.19
C PHE A 126 18.14 -12.64 -1.50
N ASP A 127 18.64 -13.45 -0.56
CA ASP A 127 19.82 -14.26 -0.76
C ASP A 127 19.41 -15.56 -1.43
N ALA A 128 19.77 -15.68 -2.70
CA ALA A 128 19.79 -16.96 -3.39
C ALA A 128 21.22 -17.50 -3.36
N GLU A 129 21.40 -18.80 -3.43
CA GLU A 129 22.65 -19.53 -3.13
C GLU A 129 23.96 -18.93 -3.69
N GLU A 130 23.90 -18.11 -4.74
CA GLU A 130 25.08 -17.53 -5.36
C GLU A 130 25.00 -16.00 -5.56
N TYR A 131 23.87 -15.35 -5.26
CA TYR A 131 23.72 -13.90 -5.46
C TYR A 131 22.61 -13.29 -4.60
N THR A 132 22.78 -12.02 -4.32
CA THR A 132 21.81 -11.23 -3.58
C THR A 132 20.97 -10.41 -4.56
N ARG A 133 19.66 -10.51 -4.47
CA ARG A 133 18.74 -9.82 -5.37
C ARG A 133 17.87 -8.81 -4.61
N PRO A 134 18.01 -7.51 -4.88
CA PRO A 134 17.12 -6.52 -4.28
C PRO A 134 15.77 -6.53 -4.99
N LEU A 135 14.70 -6.73 -4.23
CA LEU A 135 13.33 -6.68 -4.74
C LEU A 135 12.53 -5.65 -3.94
N THR A 136 11.67 -4.92 -4.63
CA THR A 136 10.72 -4.02 -3.99
C THR A 136 9.31 -4.55 -4.22
N VAL A 137 8.57 -4.74 -3.12
CA VAL A 137 7.19 -5.19 -3.16
C VAL A 137 6.29 -3.99 -2.87
N HIS A 138 5.32 -3.78 -3.75
CA HIS A 138 4.34 -2.70 -3.63
C HIS A 138 2.95 -3.29 -3.44
N ILE A 139 2.27 -2.91 -2.36
CA ILE A 139 0.84 -3.16 -2.18
C ILE A 139 0.11 -1.88 -2.52
N VAL A 140 -0.86 -1.97 -3.42
CA VAL A 140 -1.58 -0.82 -3.96
C VAL A 140 -3.06 -0.97 -3.69
N GLN A 141 -3.66 0.06 -3.13
CA GLN A 141 -5.10 0.14 -2.90
C GLN A 141 -5.65 1.44 -3.47
N THR A 142 -6.76 1.33 -4.21
CA THR A 142 -7.43 2.52 -4.75
C THR A 142 -8.00 3.37 -3.62
N ASN A 143 -7.91 4.68 -3.76
CA ASN A 143 -8.41 5.62 -2.75
C ASN A 143 -9.93 5.48 -2.52
N GLU A 144 -10.67 5.14 -3.54
CA GLU A 144 -12.13 4.94 -3.46
C GLU A 144 -12.52 3.86 -2.45
N ARG A 145 -11.74 2.78 -2.37
CA ARG A 145 -12.00 1.68 -1.43
C ARG A 145 -11.61 2.00 0.00
N LEU A 146 -10.68 2.92 0.19
CA LEU A 146 -10.24 3.33 1.51
C LEU A 146 -11.27 4.20 2.21
N ILE A 147 -12.03 4.99 1.46
CA ILE A 147 -13.02 5.95 1.96
C ILE A 147 -14.43 5.38 1.95
N ALA A 148 -14.73 4.42 1.06
CA ALA A 148 -16.03 3.78 0.98
C ALA A 148 -16.27 2.84 2.17
N PRO A 149 -17.46 2.89 2.83
CA PRO A 149 -17.79 1.98 3.92
C PRO A 149 -17.95 0.53 3.46
#